data_4281cab7af228090d56938fce375f596
#
_entry.id   4281cab7af228090d56938fce375f596
#
_cell.length_a   1.000
_cell.length_b   1.000
_cell.length_c   1.000
_cell.angle_alpha   90.00
_cell.angle_beta   90.00
_cell.angle_gamma   90.00
#
_symmetry.space_group_name_H-M   'P 1'
#
loop_
_entity.id
_entity.type
_entity.pdbx_description
1 polymer ?
#
loop_
_entity_poly.entity_id
_entity_poly.type
_entity_poly.pdbx_seq_one_letter_code
_entity_poly.pdbx_strand_id
1 'polypeptide(L)'
;MFTIPINVKIGESTIRLAANFREAGSELLLFIHGLGCSKEAFEAAWDMKALEKYSLLAFDLPGFGASPKPEDFSYSLLGQAEVVAQVIGRVSSYRIHFVANSWGPIIGLQLSAEILGSLASFVNLEGRMVIEDVGNAKKAAALPFTEFEQTFWPEMKQKISHEPKTAYRLDDALPQAYYNGAKSIVEIVGRGELPQKFMNLTCPKVYVYGDQNKHLKSLAAIGDTKKVAISNAGHFMMKDNPEEFYQKLTEFLVAST
;
A
#
# COMPACT_ATOMS: atom_id res chain seq x y z
N MET A 1 -16.19 14.18 1.21
CA MET A 1 -14.73 13.97 1.20
C MET A 1 -14.06 15.31 1.41
N PHE A 2 -13.17 15.40 2.39
CA PHE A 2 -12.40 16.62 2.65
C PHE A 2 -10.92 16.30 2.45
N THR A 3 -10.19 17.20 1.80
CA THR A 3 -8.73 17.11 1.75
C THR A 3 -8.18 17.72 3.04
N ILE A 4 -7.47 16.91 3.84
CA ILE A 4 -6.83 17.39 5.06
C ILE A 4 -5.30 17.35 4.89
N PRO A 5 -4.59 18.32 5.46
CA PRO A 5 -3.13 18.28 5.50
C PRO A 5 -2.66 17.37 6.64
N ILE A 6 -1.80 16.41 6.33
CA ILE A 6 -1.12 15.65 7.36
C ILE A 6 0.36 16.08 7.35
N ASN A 7 0.78 16.75 8.40
CA ASN A 7 2.17 17.17 8.53
C ASN A 7 3.02 16.02 9.09
N VAL A 8 4.14 15.70 8.47
CA VAL A 8 5.12 14.71 8.94
C VAL A 8 6.53 15.30 8.88
N LYS A 9 7.41 14.82 9.75
CA LYS A 9 8.82 15.21 9.77
C LYS A 9 9.63 14.29 8.87
N ILE A 10 10.50 14.87 8.05
CA ILE A 10 11.54 14.19 7.26
C ILE A 10 12.84 14.93 7.53
N GLY A 11 13.77 14.32 8.27
CA GLY A 11 14.95 15.03 8.78
C GLY A 11 14.55 16.25 9.60
N GLU A 12 15.13 17.40 9.28
CA GLU A 12 14.81 18.70 9.90
C GLU A 12 13.54 19.35 9.32
N SER A 13 13.03 18.87 8.19
CA SER A 13 11.91 19.46 7.48
C SER A 13 10.57 18.90 7.91
N THR A 14 9.54 19.74 7.89
CA THR A 14 8.14 19.30 8.00
C THR A 14 7.49 19.40 6.63
N ILE A 15 7.01 18.30 6.12
CA ILE A 15 6.25 18.25 4.87
C ILE A 15 4.76 17.99 5.13
N ARG A 16 3.94 18.42 4.19
CA ARG A 16 2.48 18.28 4.23
C ARG A 16 2.04 17.25 3.20
N LEU A 17 1.59 16.08 3.65
CA LEU A 17 1.09 15.03 2.77
C LEU A 17 -0.29 15.41 2.21
N ALA A 18 -0.53 15.04 0.95
CA ALA A 18 -1.84 15.11 0.33
C ALA A 18 -2.69 13.92 0.78
N ALA A 19 -3.80 14.19 1.44
CA ALA A 19 -4.67 13.16 2.02
C ALA A 19 -6.15 13.45 1.79
N ASN A 20 -6.92 12.39 1.62
CA ASN A 20 -8.38 12.39 1.60
C ASN A 20 -8.88 11.77 2.90
N PHE A 21 -9.81 12.44 3.56
CA PHE A 21 -10.38 12.01 4.83
C PHE A 21 -11.90 12.09 4.84
N ARG A 22 -12.54 11.13 5.48
CA ARG A 22 -13.95 11.15 5.86
C ARG A 22 -14.06 10.67 7.30
N GLU A 23 -14.64 11.48 8.15
CA GLU A 23 -14.99 11.09 9.51
C GLU A 23 -16.39 10.49 9.53
N ALA A 24 -16.56 9.32 10.17
CA ALA A 24 -17.85 8.66 10.32
C ALA A 24 -17.99 7.94 11.66
N GLY A 25 -16.97 7.26 12.15
CA GLY A 25 -17.01 6.52 13.41
C GLY A 25 -15.63 6.40 14.03
N SER A 26 -15.53 5.67 15.14
CA SER A 26 -14.27 5.44 15.88
C SER A 26 -13.34 4.42 15.22
N GLU A 27 -13.80 3.67 14.23
CA GLU A 27 -13.01 2.73 13.46
C GLU A 27 -12.53 3.40 12.16
N LEU A 28 -11.22 3.41 11.94
CA LEU A 28 -10.57 4.06 10.79
C LEU A 28 -9.95 3.03 9.85
N LEU A 29 -10.34 3.07 8.58
CA LEU A 29 -9.62 2.39 7.52
C LEU A 29 -8.51 3.31 7.00
N LEU A 30 -7.27 2.92 7.28
CA LEU A 30 -6.07 3.61 6.82
C LEU A 30 -5.57 2.92 5.55
N PHE A 31 -5.69 3.59 4.40
CA PHE A 31 -5.32 3.07 3.10
C PHE A 31 -3.91 3.49 2.70
N ILE A 32 -3.06 2.51 2.33
CA ILE A 32 -1.69 2.74 1.83
C ILE A 32 -1.57 2.18 0.42
N HIS A 33 -1.23 3.05 -0.52
CA HIS A 33 -1.12 2.70 -1.94
C HIS A 33 0.16 1.92 -2.29
N GLY A 34 0.18 1.34 -3.49
CA GLY A 34 1.32 0.62 -4.07
C GLY A 34 2.41 1.54 -4.65
N LEU A 35 3.56 0.97 -4.98
CA LEU A 35 4.67 1.67 -5.65
C LEU A 35 4.22 2.21 -7.00
N GLY A 36 4.43 3.51 -7.26
CA GLY A 36 3.99 4.17 -8.48
C GLY A 36 2.50 4.48 -8.54
N CYS A 37 1.76 4.26 -7.45
CA CYS A 37 0.35 4.61 -7.30
C CYS A 37 0.19 5.89 -6.47
N SER A 38 -1.06 6.23 -6.16
CA SER A 38 -1.45 7.32 -5.28
C SER A 38 -2.69 6.92 -4.46
N LYS A 39 -3.14 7.78 -3.56
CA LYS A 39 -4.37 7.59 -2.76
C LYS A 39 -5.62 7.33 -3.61
N GLU A 40 -5.64 7.78 -4.87
CA GLU A 40 -6.71 7.52 -5.83
C GLU A 40 -6.89 6.04 -6.20
N ALA A 41 -5.92 5.18 -5.83
CA ALA A 41 -6.10 3.73 -5.93
C ALA A 41 -7.34 3.24 -5.16
N PHE A 42 -7.72 3.96 -4.11
CA PHE A 42 -8.86 3.64 -3.25
C PHE A 42 -10.06 4.60 -3.43
N GLU A 43 -10.12 5.37 -4.53
CA GLU A 43 -11.16 6.38 -4.73
C GLU A 43 -12.59 5.83 -4.59
N ALA A 44 -12.86 4.60 -5.04
CA ALA A 44 -14.18 3.98 -4.92
C ALA A 44 -14.64 3.78 -3.46
N ALA A 45 -13.73 3.72 -2.49
CA ALA A 45 -14.07 3.52 -1.07
C ALA A 45 -15.03 4.58 -0.52
N TRP A 46 -14.95 5.81 -1.05
CA TRP A 46 -15.75 6.93 -0.56
C TRP A 46 -17.22 6.82 -0.90
N ASP A 47 -17.55 6.08 -1.98
CA ASP A 47 -18.92 5.89 -2.47
C ASP A 47 -19.50 4.53 -2.06
N MET A 48 -18.69 3.66 -1.41
CA MET A 48 -19.15 2.35 -0.98
C MET A 48 -20.04 2.43 0.26
N LYS A 49 -21.32 2.08 0.12
CA LYS A 49 -22.29 2.02 1.19
C LYS A 49 -21.84 1.12 2.35
N ALA A 50 -21.17 0.01 2.04
CA ALA A 50 -20.63 -0.91 3.03
C ALA A 50 -19.63 -0.26 4.01
N LEU A 51 -19.02 0.88 3.62
CA LEU A 51 -18.03 1.60 4.42
C LEU A 51 -18.59 2.86 5.11
N GLU A 52 -19.89 3.16 5.02
CA GLU A 52 -20.47 4.41 5.54
C GLU A 52 -20.20 4.65 7.03
N LYS A 53 -20.16 3.59 7.83
CA LYS A 53 -19.90 3.66 9.28
C LYS A 53 -18.45 3.85 9.67
N TYR A 54 -17.50 3.68 8.74
CA TYR A 54 -16.07 3.77 9.00
C TYR A 54 -15.54 5.14 8.63
N SER A 55 -14.65 5.68 9.47
CA SER A 55 -13.77 6.77 9.07
C SER A 55 -12.77 6.25 8.03
N LEU A 56 -12.45 7.05 7.03
CA LEU A 56 -11.54 6.68 5.94
C LEU A 56 -10.42 7.68 5.83
N LEU A 57 -9.18 7.20 5.72
CA LEU A 57 -8.01 8.01 5.44
C LEU A 57 -7.16 7.34 4.36
N ALA A 58 -6.94 8.02 3.25
CA ALA A 58 -5.96 7.67 2.25
C ALA A 58 -5.04 8.86 1.98
N PHE A 59 -3.76 8.65 1.85
CA PHE A 59 -2.79 9.70 1.58
C PHE A 59 -1.73 9.25 0.58
N ASP A 60 -1.13 10.22 -0.09
CA ASP A 60 0.00 9.98 -0.97
C ASP A 60 1.29 9.92 -0.14
N LEU A 61 2.03 8.83 -0.29
CA LEU A 61 3.37 8.70 0.25
C LEU A 61 4.33 9.73 -0.37
N PRO A 62 5.35 10.25 0.35
CA PRO A 62 6.36 11.13 -0.23
C PRO A 62 6.96 10.56 -1.52
N GLY A 63 7.06 11.42 -2.54
CA GLY A 63 7.53 11.02 -3.87
C GLY A 63 6.43 10.62 -4.85
N PHE A 64 5.16 10.51 -4.39
CA PHE A 64 4.03 10.03 -5.19
C PHE A 64 2.83 10.97 -5.11
N GLY A 65 1.98 10.92 -6.15
CA GLY A 65 0.76 11.71 -6.22
C GLY A 65 1.00 13.20 -6.00
N ALA A 66 0.11 13.82 -5.23
CA ALA A 66 0.17 15.24 -4.89
C ALA A 66 1.01 15.54 -3.63
N SER A 67 1.60 14.53 -2.99
CA SER A 67 2.51 14.74 -1.86
C SER A 67 3.87 15.29 -2.31
N PRO A 68 4.59 16.02 -1.42
CA PRO A 68 5.91 16.54 -1.70
C PRO A 68 6.92 15.46 -2.08
N LYS A 69 7.95 15.90 -2.82
CA LYS A 69 9.03 15.08 -3.35
C LYS A 69 10.38 15.62 -2.83
N PRO A 70 10.65 15.56 -1.50
CA PRO A 70 11.85 16.15 -0.91
C PRO A 70 13.13 15.44 -1.39
N GLU A 71 14.13 16.22 -1.78
CA GLU A 71 15.41 15.72 -2.32
C GLU A 71 16.18 14.87 -1.30
N ASP A 72 16.13 15.24 -0.03
CA ASP A 72 16.84 14.58 1.07
C ASP A 72 16.13 13.33 1.62
N PHE A 73 15.02 12.89 1.01
CA PHE A 73 14.31 11.71 1.45
C PHE A 73 14.79 10.45 0.73
N SER A 74 14.98 9.37 1.48
CA SER A 74 15.53 8.11 0.94
C SER A 74 14.61 7.39 -0.04
N TYR A 75 13.30 7.58 0.09
CA TYR A 75 12.24 6.84 -0.61
C TYR A 75 12.31 5.31 -0.43
N SER A 76 13.08 4.83 0.54
CA SER A 76 13.15 3.42 0.90
C SER A 76 11.90 2.95 1.63
N LEU A 77 11.69 1.63 1.70
CA LEU A 77 10.60 1.05 2.52
C LEU A 77 10.67 1.50 3.98
N LEU A 78 11.87 1.59 4.56
CA LEU A 78 12.05 2.03 5.95
C LEU A 78 11.69 3.51 6.11
N GLY A 79 12.16 4.38 5.21
CA GLY A 79 11.79 5.79 5.25
C GLY A 79 10.29 6.01 5.10
N GLN A 80 9.63 5.27 4.22
CA GLN A 80 8.17 5.34 4.08
C GLN A 80 7.45 4.78 5.32
N ALA A 81 7.99 3.75 5.97
CA ALA A 81 7.43 3.21 7.22
C ALA A 81 7.49 4.24 8.36
N GLU A 82 8.56 5.05 8.45
CA GLU A 82 8.65 6.15 9.41
C GLU A 82 7.57 7.22 9.16
N VAL A 83 7.28 7.54 7.90
CA VAL A 83 6.19 8.44 7.52
C VAL A 83 4.83 7.86 7.92
N VAL A 84 4.59 6.58 7.60
CA VAL A 84 3.34 5.88 7.98
C VAL A 84 3.17 5.81 9.50
N ALA A 85 4.24 5.56 10.25
CA ALA A 85 4.21 5.56 11.72
C ALA A 85 3.79 6.93 12.28
N GLN A 86 4.29 8.02 11.71
CA GLN A 86 3.88 9.38 12.12
C GLN A 86 2.41 9.65 11.80
N VAL A 87 1.91 9.17 10.65
CA VAL A 87 0.47 9.30 10.30
C VAL A 87 -0.38 8.51 11.29
N ILE A 88 -0.01 7.26 11.62
CA ILE A 88 -0.71 6.44 12.62
C ILE A 88 -0.74 7.15 13.98
N GLY A 89 0.37 7.74 14.42
CA GLY A 89 0.43 8.51 15.67
C GLY A 89 -0.55 9.69 15.72
N ARG A 90 -0.85 10.32 14.57
CA ARG A 90 -1.81 11.44 14.49
C ARG A 90 -3.28 11.02 14.52
N VAL A 91 -3.56 9.78 14.18
CA VAL A 91 -4.91 9.20 14.18
C VAL A 91 -5.08 8.12 15.25
N SER A 92 -4.22 8.12 16.26
CA SER A 92 -4.18 7.12 17.34
C SER A 92 -5.42 7.09 18.24
N SER A 93 -6.30 8.10 18.15
CA SER A 93 -7.62 8.08 18.79
C SER A 93 -8.62 7.14 18.13
N TYR A 94 -8.34 6.69 16.91
CA TYR A 94 -9.16 5.72 16.18
C TYR A 94 -8.68 4.29 16.42
N ARG A 95 -9.59 3.33 16.30
CA ARG A 95 -9.28 1.92 16.13
C ARG A 95 -8.90 1.68 14.67
N ILE A 96 -7.61 1.45 14.39
CA ILE A 96 -7.06 1.52 13.04
C ILE A 96 -7.05 0.15 12.36
N HIS A 97 -7.71 0.04 11.22
CA HIS A 97 -7.60 -1.06 10.26
C HIS A 97 -6.61 -0.66 9.16
N PHE A 98 -5.47 -1.34 9.10
CA PHE A 98 -4.43 -1.07 8.11
C PHE A 98 -4.75 -1.80 6.82
N VAL A 99 -5.09 -1.09 5.75
CA VAL A 99 -5.50 -1.64 4.45
C VAL A 99 -4.49 -1.18 3.39
N ALA A 100 -3.69 -2.09 2.87
CA ALA A 100 -2.56 -1.68 2.06
C ALA A 100 -2.38 -2.56 0.81
N ASN A 101 -2.05 -1.93 -0.33
CA ASN A 101 -1.87 -2.61 -1.61
C ASN A 101 -0.40 -2.75 -1.99
N SER A 102 -0.01 -3.91 -2.50
CA SER A 102 1.27 -4.14 -3.18
C SER A 102 2.50 -3.85 -2.30
N TRP A 103 3.09 -2.67 -2.46
CA TRP A 103 4.20 -2.14 -1.65
C TRP A 103 3.77 -1.78 -0.23
N GLY A 104 2.55 -1.27 -0.09
CA GLY A 104 2.02 -0.80 1.19
C GLY A 104 2.06 -1.83 2.33
N PRO A 105 1.67 -3.11 2.14
CA PRO A 105 1.81 -4.13 3.19
C PRO A 105 3.27 -4.37 3.59
N ILE A 106 4.22 -4.28 2.64
CA ILE A 106 5.64 -4.45 2.94
C ILE A 106 6.14 -3.29 3.81
N ILE A 107 5.71 -2.06 3.53
CA ILE A 107 5.93 -0.89 4.40
C ILE A 107 5.35 -1.15 5.79
N GLY A 108 4.09 -1.60 5.87
CA GLY A 108 3.40 -1.90 7.11
C GLY A 108 4.17 -2.90 7.99
N LEU A 109 4.74 -3.96 7.39
CA LEU A 109 5.56 -4.95 8.11
C LEU A 109 6.93 -4.43 8.58
N GLN A 110 7.30 -3.19 8.27
CA GLN A 110 8.49 -2.52 8.82
C GLN A 110 8.14 -1.61 10.02
N LEU A 111 6.88 -1.45 10.37
CA LEU A 111 6.44 -0.70 11.55
C LEU A 111 6.92 -1.38 12.84
N SER A 112 7.04 -0.64 13.92
CA SER A 112 7.44 -1.19 15.23
C SER A 112 6.42 -2.23 15.73
N ALA A 113 6.88 -3.15 16.56
CA ALA A 113 6.01 -4.16 17.18
C ALA A 113 4.86 -3.53 17.99
N GLU A 114 5.11 -2.39 18.63
CA GLU A 114 4.11 -1.63 19.36
C GLU A 114 2.98 -1.14 18.44
N ILE A 115 3.34 -0.51 17.31
CA ILE A 115 2.35 -0.05 16.33
C ILE A 115 1.58 -1.23 15.75
N LEU A 116 2.29 -2.29 15.33
CA LEU A 116 1.64 -3.49 14.78
C LEU A 116 0.68 -4.14 15.78
N GLY A 117 1.04 -4.17 17.06
CA GLY A 117 0.22 -4.70 18.14
C GLY A 117 -1.01 -3.83 18.47
N SER A 118 -0.99 -2.55 18.13
CA SER A 118 -2.11 -1.61 18.34
C SER A 118 -3.14 -1.61 17.20
N LEU A 119 -2.83 -2.22 16.06
CA LEU A 119 -3.76 -2.27 14.92
C LEU A 119 -4.97 -3.15 15.22
N ALA A 120 -6.14 -2.67 14.85
CA ALA A 120 -7.38 -3.45 14.91
C ALA A 120 -7.38 -4.62 13.92
N SER A 121 -6.78 -4.43 12.74
CA SER A 121 -6.53 -5.49 11.76
C SER A 121 -5.51 -5.07 10.71
N PHE A 122 -4.95 -6.06 10.00
CA PHE A 122 -4.01 -5.87 8.90
C PHE A 122 -4.54 -6.56 7.63
N VAL A 123 -4.89 -5.77 6.62
CA VAL A 123 -5.39 -6.25 5.33
C VAL A 123 -4.32 -6.07 4.27
N ASN A 124 -3.78 -7.19 3.81
CA ASN A 124 -2.73 -7.24 2.81
C ASN A 124 -3.33 -7.47 1.42
N LEU A 125 -3.31 -6.44 0.55
CA LEU A 125 -3.81 -6.51 -0.81
C LEU A 125 -2.64 -6.82 -1.76
N GLU A 126 -2.38 -8.09 -1.99
CA GLU A 126 -1.30 -8.59 -2.84
C GLU A 126 0.08 -7.97 -2.58
N GLY A 127 0.46 -7.78 -1.31
CA GLY A 127 1.85 -7.53 -0.97
C GLY A 127 2.71 -8.72 -1.36
N ARG A 128 3.74 -8.50 -2.15
CA ARG A 128 4.62 -9.56 -2.63
C ARG A 128 5.54 -10.03 -1.49
N MET A 129 5.27 -11.21 -0.95
CA MET A 129 5.95 -11.72 0.25
C MET A 129 7.23 -12.49 -0.06
N VAL A 130 7.41 -12.91 -1.33
CA VAL A 130 8.57 -13.68 -1.80
C VAL A 130 9.17 -13.07 -3.05
N ILE A 131 10.46 -13.30 -3.27
CA ILE A 131 11.23 -12.65 -4.35
C ILE A 131 10.79 -13.07 -5.74
N GLU A 132 10.20 -14.26 -5.89
CA GLU A 132 9.67 -14.78 -7.13
C GLU A 132 8.48 -13.96 -7.66
N ASP A 133 7.74 -13.34 -6.76
CA ASP A 133 6.58 -12.53 -7.11
C ASP A 133 6.91 -11.04 -7.37
N VAL A 134 8.16 -10.62 -7.12
CA VAL A 134 8.60 -9.23 -7.27
C VAL A 134 9.00 -8.96 -8.74
N GLY A 135 8.01 -8.67 -9.58
CA GLY A 135 8.20 -8.52 -11.03
C GLY A 135 8.88 -7.24 -11.47
N ASN A 136 8.10 -6.16 -11.68
CA ASN A 136 8.62 -4.89 -12.22
C ASN A 136 9.64 -4.20 -11.30
N ALA A 137 9.48 -4.28 -9.98
CA ALA A 137 10.45 -3.73 -9.05
C ALA A 137 11.84 -4.41 -9.18
N LYS A 138 11.87 -5.73 -9.42
CA LYS A 138 13.12 -6.46 -9.66
C LYS A 138 13.80 -6.02 -10.97
N LYS A 139 13.02 -5.81 -12.02
CA LYS A 139 13.54 -5.29 -13.30
C LYS A 139 14.11 -3.89 -13.14
N ALA A 140 13.38 -2.99 -12.48
CA ALA A 140 13.81 -1.63 -12.22
C ALA A 140 15.09 -1.58 -11.36
N ALA A 141 15.15 -2.36 -10.28
CA ALA A 141 16.27 -2.40 -9.35
C ALA A 141 17.56 -2.98 -9.95
N ALA A 142 17.46 -3.78 -11.02
CA ALA A 142 18.61 -4.38 -11.71
C ALA A 142 19.38 -3.38 -12.60
N LEU A 143 18.80 -2.26 -12.94
CA LEU A 143 19.39 -1.24 -13.81
C LEU A 143 20.15 -0.18 -12.99
N PRO A 144 21.20 0.44 -13.53
CA PRO A 144 21.69 1.72 -13.05
C PRO A 144 20.57 2.79 -13.13
N PHE A 145 20.55 3.77 -12.23
CA PHE A 145 19.48 4.77 -12.20
C PHE A 145 19.31 5.52 -13.54
N THR A 146 20.41 5.90 -14.17
CA THR A 146 20.38 6.60 -15.47
C THR A 146 19.69 5.76 -16.56
N GLU A 147 20.00 4.47 -16.62
CA GLU A 147 19.38 3.55 -17.58
C GLU A 147 17.89 3.33 -17.24
N PHE A 148 17.57 3.14 -15.96
CA PHE A 148 16.19 3.07 -15.50
C PHE A 148 15.38 4.30 -15.94
N GLU A 149 15.89 5.49 -15.71
CA GLU A 149 15.22 6.76 -16.01
C GLU A 149 15.03 6.98 -17.52
N GLN A 150 16.03 6.59 -18.34
CA GLN A 150 16.01 6.84 -19.79
C GLN A 150 15.30 5.77 -20.59
N THR A 151 15.18 4.55 -20.09
CA THR A 151 14.61 3.40 -20.83
C THR A 151 13.39 2.82 -20.12
N PHE A 152 13.59 2.19 -18.97
CA PHE A 152 12.55 1.43 -18.25
C PHE A 152 11.37 2.32 -17.85
N TRP A 153 11.63 3.51 -17.32
CA TRP A 153 10.59 4.41 -16.82
C TRP A 153 9.65 4.91 -17.92
N PRO A 154 10.14 5.42 -19.08
CA PRO A 154 9.29 5.79 -20.21
C PRO A 154 8.51 4.62 -20.79
N GLU A 155 9.14 3.44 -20.94
CA GLU A 155 8.47 2.24 -21.44
C GLU A 155 7.34 1.79 -20.51
N MET A 156 7.57 1.83 -19.21
CA MET A 156 6.54 1.51 -18.21
C MET A 156 5.39 2.49 -18.26
N LYS A 157 5.66 3.80 -18.37
CA LYS A 157 4.60 4.84 -18.55
C LYS A 157 3.78 4.57 -19.80
N GLN A 158 4.42 4.30 -20.93
CA GLN A 158 3.74 4.01 -22.18
C GLN A 158 2.86 2.77 -22.06
N LYS A 159 3.36 1.69 -21.48
CA LYS A 159 2.59 0.46 -21.26
C LYS A 159 1.34 0.72 -20.41
N ILE A 160 1.50 1.43 -19.29
CA ILE A 160 0.42 1.69 -18.32
C ILE A 160 -0.63 2.63 -18.88
N SER A 161 -0.27 3.58 -19.76
CA SER A 161 -1.25 4.51 -20.37
C SER A 161 -2.35 3.80 -21.16
N HIS A 162 -2.14 2.56 -21.54
CA HIS A 162 -3.11 1.72 -22.27
C HIS A 162 -3.94 0.80 -21.35
N GLU A 163 -3.69 0.83 -20.01
CA GLU A 163 -4.39 -0.01 -19.05
C GLU A 163 -5.52 0.79 -18.37
N PRO A 164 -6.80 0.66 -18.78
CA PRO A 164 -7.89 1.55 -18.36
C PRO A 164 -8.24 1.46 -16.86
N LYS A 165 -7.96 0.34 -16.23
CA LYS A 165 -8.24 0.10 -14.80
C LYS A 165 -7.00 0.12 -13.91
N THR A 166 -5.90 0.66 -14.41
CA THR A 166 -4.67 0.73 -13.60
C THR A 166 -4.82 1.70 -12.43
N ALA A 167 -4.19 1.36 -11.30
CA ALA A 167 -4.01 2.30 -10.17
C ALA A 167 -2.70 3.08 -10.25
N TYR A 168 -1.83 2.80 -11.22
CA TYR A 168 -0.59 3.54 -11.40
C TYR A 168 -0.86 5.01 -11.76
N ARG A 169 -0.04 5.89 -11.20
CA ARG A 169 -0.01 7.35 -11.44
C ARG A 169 1.44 7.80 -11.64
N LEU A 170 2.08 7.24 -12.68
CA LEU A 170 3.51 7.46 -12.91
C LEU A 170 3.84 8.90 -13.35
N ASP A 171 2.87 9.63 -13.90
CA ASP A 171 3.06 11.05 -14.23
C ASP A 171 3.17 11.92 -12.97
N ASP A 172 2.55 11.49 -11.87
CA ASP A 172 2.57 12.17 -10.59
C ASP A 172 3.66 11.60 -9.64
N ALA A 173 4.45 10.63 -10.10
CA ALA A 173 5.50 9.99 -9.32
C ALA A 173 6.90 10.50 -9.69
N LEU A 174 7.77 10.69 -8.69
CA LEU A 174 9.19 10.97 -8.92
C LEU A 174 9.89 9.67 -9.36
N PRO A 175 10.58 9.63 -10.52
CA PRO A 175 11.32 8.44 -10.97
C PRO A 175 12.27 7.89 -9.91
N GLN A 176 13.02 8.78 -9.22
CA GLN A 176 13.92 8.40 -8.13
C GLN A 176 13.21 7.71 -6.97
N ALA A 177 11.98 8.16 -6.62
CA ALA A 177 11.18 7.55 -5.56
C ALA A 177 10.75 6.13 -5.93
N TYR A 178 10.32 5.92 -7.18
CA TYR A 178 10.00 4.59 -7.67
C TYR A 178 11.22 3.67 -7.67
N TYR A 179 12.36 4.16 -8.19
CA TYR A 179 13.60 3.40 -8.26
C TYR A 179 14.13 2.97 -6.89
N ASN A 180 14.21 3.92 -5.94
CA ASN A 180 14.68 3.63 -4.58
C ASN A 180 13.71 2.69 -3.84
N GLY A 181 12.39 2.88 -4.03
CA GLY A 181 11.37 1.97 -3.54
C GLY A 181 11.54 0.56 -4.10
N ALA A 182 11.77 0.44 -5.41
CA ALA A 182 11.99 -0.84 -6.08
C ALA A 182 13.23 -1.58 -5.55
N LYS A 183 14.35 -0.87 -5.37
CA LYS A 183 15.57 -1.44 -4.77
C LYS A 183 15.31 -1.94 -3.34
N SER A 184 14.65 -1.12 -2.54
CA SER A 184 14.31 -1.46 -1.16
C SER A 184 13.35 -2.65 -1.07
N ILE A 185 12.39 -2.80 -2.01
CA ILE A 185 11.55 -4.00 -2.12
C ILE A 185 12.39 -5.25 -2.35
N VAL A 186 13.28 -5.22 -3.36
CA VAL A 186 14.12 -6.38 -3.71
C VAL A 186 14.99 -6.79 -2.53
N GLU A 187 15.59 -5.82 -1.83
CA GLU A 187 16.41 -6.07 -0.65
C GLU A 187 15.59 -6.72 0.48
N ILE A 188 14.48 -6.10 0.89
CA ILE A 188 13.69 -6.56 2.06
C ILE A 188 12.99 -7.89 1.77
N VAL A 189 12.37 -8.03 0.58
CA VAL A 189 11.72 -9.29 0.19
C VAL A 189 12.76 -10.41 0.02
N GLY A 190 13.95 -10.08 -0.50
CA GLY A 190 15.05 -11.02 -0.68
C GLY A 190 15.59 -11.63 0.62
N ARG A 191 15.33 -11.01 1.79
CA ARG A 191 15.68 -11.58 3.11
C ARG A 191 14.80 -12.78 3.48
N GLY A 192 13.66 -12.99 2.80
CA GLY A 192 12.77 -14.13 3.04
C GLY A 192 11.96 -14.09 4.33
N GLU A 193 11.97 -12.98 5.08
CA GLU A 193 11.36 -12.86 6.41
C GLU A 193 9.88 -12.45 6.40
N LEU A 194 9.41 -11.85 5.30
CA LEU A 194 8.08 -11.22 5.26
C LEU A 194 6.92 -12.19 5.48
N PRO A 195 6.92 -13.42 4.93
CA PRO A 195 5.83 -14.36 5.20
C PRO A 195 5.70 -14.63 6.70
N GLN A 196 6.81 -14.89 7.39
CA GLN A 196 6.80 -15.15 8.83
C GLN A 196 6.39 -13.93 9.64
N LYS A 197 6.88 -12.72 9.29
CA LYS A 197 6.45 -11.47 9.94
C LYS A 197 4.95 -11.26 9.81
N PHE A 198 4.38 -11.51 8.61
CA PHE A 198 2.93 -11.40 8.39
C PHE A 198 2.15 -12.44 9.20
N MET A 199 2.57 -13.72 9.19
CA MET A 199 1.93 -14.78 9.96
C MET A 199 1.96 -14.51 11.48
N ASN A 200 3.02 -13.88 11.97
CA ASN A 200 3.23 -13.59 13.41
C ASN A 200 2.51 -12.32 13.90
N LEU A 201 1.84 -11.54 13.03
CA LEU A 201 1.02 -10.42 13.50
C LEU A 201 0.00 -10.91 14.52
N THR A 202 -0.13 -10.20 15.63
CA THR A 202 -1.08 -10.55 16.71
C THR A 202 -2.50 -10.09 16.42
N CYS A 203 -2.67 -9.04 15.61
CA CYS A 203 -3.99 -8.58 15.19
C CYS A 203 -4.61 -9.52 14.13
N PRO A 204 -5.94 -9.51 13.98
CA PRO A 204 -6.64 -10.13 12.86
C PRO A 204 -6.02 -9.70 11.53
N LYS A 205 -5.76 -10.66 10.65
CA LYS A 205 -5.11 -10.41 9.37
C LYS A 205 -5.71 -11.23 8.23
N VAL A 206 -5.64 -10.69 7.02
CA VAL A 206 -6.12 -11.35 5.80
C VAL A 206 -5.23 -10.96 4.62
N TYR A 207 -4.99 -11.92 3.73
CA TYR A 207 -4.38 -11.67 2.43
C TYR A 207 -5.48 -11.70 1.37
N VAL A 208 -5.69 -10.58 0.67
CA VAL A 208 -6.68 -10.44 -0.39
C VAL A 208 -5.96 -10.40 -1.73
N TYR A 209 -6.47 -11.12 -2.71
CA TYR A 209 -5.86 -11.19 -4.04
C TYR A 209 -6.92 -11.29 -5.14
N GLY A 210 -6.60 -10.81 -6.33
CA GLY A 210 -7.42 -11.02 -7.51
C GLY A 210 -7.32 -12.47 -8.00
N ASP A 211 -8.43 -13.06 -8.45
CA ASP A 211 -8.48 -14.47 -8.88
C ASP A 211 -7.58 -14.77 -10.09
N GLN A 212 -7.22 -13.74 -10.88
CA GLN A 212 -6.25 -13.86 -11.97
C GLN A 212 -4.81 -14.10 -11.46
N ASN A 213 -4.54 -13.80 -10.17
CA ASN A 213 -3.25 -13.91 -9.53
C ASN A 213 -3.11 -15.10 -8.56
N LYS A 214 -3.97 -16.11 -8.69
CA LYS A 214 -3.92 -17.36 -7.89
C LYS A 214 -2.60 -18.15 -8.00
N HIS A 215 -1.76 -17.80 -8.95
CA HIS A 215 -0.45 -18.42 -9.18
C HIS A 215 0.68 -17.87 -8.30
N LEU A 216 0.43 -16.79 -7.53
CA LEU A 216 1.43 -16.15 -6.68
C LEU A 216 2.01 -17.11 -5.65
N LYS A 217 3.34 -17.15 -5.56
CA LYS A 217 4.07 -17.94 -4.56
C LYS A 217 3.85 -17.42 -3.14
N SER A 218 3.58 -16.13 -2.98
CA SER A 218 3.20 -15.52 -1.70
C SER A 218 2.01 -16.24 -1.05
N LEU A 219 1.04 -16.75 -1.83
CA LEU A 219 -0.14 -17.48 -1.31
C LEU A 219 0.26 -18.78 -0.59
N ALA A 220 1.25 -19.49 -1.09
CA ALA A 220 1.79 -20.69 -0.44
C ALA A 220 2.67 -20.31 0.77
N ALA A 221 3.48 -19.26 0.63
CA ALA A 221 4.46 -18.86 1.65
C ALA A 221 3.81 -18.40 2.98
N ILE A 222 2.57 -17.89 2.96
CA ILE A 222 1.85 -17.43 4.17
C ILE A 222 1.01 -18.54 4.85
N GLY A 223 1.24 -19.80 4.50
CA GLY A 223 0.62 -20.96 5.17
C GLY A 223 -0.91 -20.88 5.27
N ASP A 224 -1.46 -21.14 6.45
CA ASP A 224 -2.92 -21.17 6.72
C ASP A 224 -3.52 -19.78 7.00
N THR A 225 -2.76 -18.70 6.83
CA THR A 225 -3.34 -17.35 6.97
C THR A 225 -4.55 -17.19 6.06
N LYS A 226 -5.62 -16.58 6.58
CA LYS A 226 -6.86 -16.32 5.83
C LYS A 226 -6.57 -15.65 4.49
N LYS A 227 -7.07 -16.24 3.42
CA LYS A 227 -6.93 -15.72 2.04
C LYS A 227 -8.32 -15.48 1.47
N VAL A 228 -8.50 -14.37 0.77
CA VAL A 228 -9.75 -13.99 0.12
C VAL A 228 -9.45 -13.65 -1.34
N ALA A 229 -10.07 -14.39 -2.27
CA ALA A 229 -10.02 -14.08 -3.69
C ALA A 229 -11.12 -13.09 -4.07
N ILE A 230 -10.81 -12.14 -4.95
CA ILE A 230 -11.77 -11.23 -5.59
C ILE A 230 -11.94 -11.67 -7.04
N SER A 231 -13.17 -11.91 -7.43
CA SER A 231 -13.52 -12.43 -8.75
C SER A 231 -13.28 -11.39 -9.85
N ASN A 232 -12.87 -11.85 -11.03
CA ASN A 232 -12.62 -10.99 -12.19
C ASN A 232 -11.65 -9.83 -11.91
N ALA A 233 -10.68 -10.05 -11.05
CA ALA A 233 -9.73 -9.03 -10.63
C ALA A 233 -8.28 -9.49 -10.78
N GLY A 234 -7.40 -8.54 -11.08
CA GLY A 234 -5.96 -8.65 -11.05
C GLY A 234 -5.37 -7.98 -9.82
N HIS A 235 -4.22 -7.31 -10.02
CA HIS A 235 -3.45 -6.68 -8.94
C HIS A 235 -4.15 -5.49 -8.27
N PHE A 236 -5.05 -4.83 -8.97
CA PHE A 236 -5.79 -3.67 -8.49
C PHE A 236 -7.27 -4.01 -8.28
N MET A 237 -7.54 -5.02 -7.47
CA MET A 237 -8.87 -5.53 -7.19
C MET A 237 -9.86 -4.46 -6.72
N MET A 238 -9.38 -3.42 -6.03
CA MET A 238 -10.16 -2.27 -5.60
C MET A 238 -10.66 -1.39 -6.77
N LYS A 239 -10.09 -1.57 -7.97
CA LYS A 239 -10.51 -0.90 -9.22
C LYS A 239 -11.16 -1.87 -10.20
N ASP A 240 -10.72 -3.13 -10.22
CA ASP A 240 -11.24 -4.15 -11.13
C ASP A 240 -12.66 -4.58 -10.76
N ASN A 241 -12.88 -4.85 -9.46
CA ASN A 241 -14.16 -5.26 -8.89
C ASN A 241 -14.39 -4.63 -7.51
N PRO A 242 -14.63 -3.30 -7.44
CA PRO A 242 -14.75 -2.57 -6.19
C PRO A 242 -15.90 -3.08 -5.30
N GLU A 243 -17.04 -3.43 -5.88
CA GLU A 243 -18.22 -3.89 -5.13
C GLU A 243 -17.87 -5.14 -4.31
N GLU A 244 -17.38 -6.20 -4.94
CA GLU A 244 -17.00 -7.42 -4.24
C GLU A 244 -15.84 -7.18 -3.26
N PHE A 245 -14.85 -6.40 -3.68
CA PHE A 245 -13.68 -6.11 -2.83
C PHE A 245 -14.12 -5.43 -1.51
N TYR A 246 -14.87 -4.33 -1.57
CA TYR A 246 -15.27 -3.61 -0.37
C TYR A 246 -16.32 -4.36 0.45
N GLN A 247 -17.16 -5.18 -0.17
CA GLN A 247 -18.03 -6.10 0.55
C GLN A 247 -17.21 -7.12 1.36
N LYS A 248 -16.27 -7.83 0.73
CA LYS A 248 -15.38 -8.80 1.40
C LYS A 248 -14.51 -8.16 2.49
N LEU A 249 -14.02 -6.95 2.25
CA LEU A 249 -13.31 -6.17 3.25
C LEU A 249 -14.20 -5.97 4.48
N THR A 250 -15.43 -5.51 4.29
CA THR A 250 -16.37 -5.26 5.39
C THR A 250 -16.72 -6.55 6.15
N GLU A 251 -16.95 -7.66 5.45
CA GLU A 251 -17.18 -8.97 6.07
C GLU A 251 -16.02 -9.38 6.99
N PHE A 252 -14.78 -9.15 6.54
CA PHE A 252 -13.58 -9.40 7.36
C PHE A 252 -13.51 -8.49 8.57
N LEU A 253 -13.75 -7.19 8.40
CA LEU A 253 -13.68 -6.20 9.49
C LEU A 253 -14.69 -6.52 10.60
N VAL A 254 -15.94 -6.86 10.23
CA VAL A 254 -16.99 -7.25 11.19
C VAL A 254 -16.62 -8.52 11.95
N ALA A 255 -16.01 -9.51 11.27
CA ALA A 255 -15.58 -10.74 11.92
C ALA A 255 -14.33 -10.57 12.82
N SER A 256 -13.69 -9.37 12.78
CA SER A 256 -12.47 -9.03 13.52
C SER A 256 -12.74 -8.16 14.75
N THR A 257 -13.99 -7.78 14.97
CA THR A 257 -14.48 -7.06 16.16
C THR A 257 -14.95 -8.03 17.22
#